data_d0e2b34a132d42173de46e927ccdd61a
#
_entry.id   d0e2b34a132d42173de46e927ccdd61a
#
_cell.length_a   1.000
_cell.length_b   1.000
_cell.length_c   1.000
_cell.angle_alpha   90.00
_cell.angle_beta   90.00
_cell.angle_gamma   90.00
#
_symmetry.space_group_name_H-M   'P 1'
#
loop_
_entity.id
_entity.type
_entity.pdbx_description
1 polymer ?
#
loop_
_entity_poly.entity_id
_entity_poly.type
_entity_poly.pdbx_seq_one_letter_code
_entity_poly.pdbx_strand_id
1 'polypeptide(L)'
;MYFQYGEAETAYLSAKDERMAAVIAQAGHIEREVDTDLFSAVVHHIVGQQISTKAQATIWKRMRDEFGVVDAAAVLGAGVEKLQSFGMTFRKAEYITDFARKIESGEFDLEGIWQRPDDEAIRELSGLKGVGVWTAEMILLFCMQRPDVFSYDDLAIQRGCGWCTTTEKSTGNCSKSTAAGLVPIAAWPASTSGRQQAARCRASRTTRRPKSRKGRGEPP
;
A
#
# COMPACT_ATOMS: atom_id res chain seq x y z
N MET A 1 -15.83 -1.94 -6.09
CA MET A 1 -15.11 -2.45 -7.27
C MET A 1 -13.98 -3.34 -6.77
N TYR A 2 -13.48 -4.33 -7.57
CA TYR A 2 -12.36 -5.17 -7.18
C TYR A 2 -11.16 -4.91 -8.06
N PHE A 3 -9.96 -5.15 -7.53
CA PHE A 3 -8.70 -5.05 -8.27
C PHE A 3 -8.72 -6.00 -9.47
N GLN A 4 -8.40 -5.48 -10.65
CA GLN A 4 -8.53 -6.22 -11.90
C GLN A 4 -7.24 -6.99 -12.22
N TYR A 5 -7.31 -8.32 -12.21
CA TYR A 5 -6.30 -9.24 -12.72
C TYR A 5 -6.96 -10.55 -13.13
N GLY A 6 -6.31 -11.35 -13.97
CA GLY A 6 -6.91 -12.56 -14.50
C GLY A 6 -5.93 -13.70 -14.74
N GLU A 7 -6.33 -14.61 -15.62
CA GLU A 7 -5.55 -15.80 -15.96
C GLU A 7 -4.21 -15.45 -16.66
N ALA A 8 -4.16 -14.35 -17.42
CA ALA A 8 -2.95 -13.95 -18.13
C ALA A 8 -1.81 -13.62 -17.16
N GLU A 9 -2.10 -12.84 -16.09
CA GLU A 9 -1.14 -12.44 -15.06
C GLU A 9 -0.73 -13.65 -14.21
N THR A 10 -1.69 -14.46 -13.78
CA THR A 10 -1.42 -15.64 -12.94
C THR A 10 -0.66 -16.72 -13.68
N ALA A 11 -0.99 -16.98 -14.96
CA ALA A 11 -0.26 -17.91 -15.81
C ALA A 11 1.18 -17.44 -16.07
N TYR A 12 1.36 -16.12 -16.35
CA TYR A 12 2.70 -15.56 -16.53
C TYR A 12 3.58 -15.74 -15.30
N LEU A 13 3.05 -15.43 -14.12
CA LEU A 13 3.79 -15.58 -12.85
C LEU A 13 4.10 -17.03 -12.55
N SER A 14 3.14 -17.93 -12.77
CA SER A 14 3.30 -19.36 -12.55
C SER A 14 4.37 -19.99 -13.48
N ALA A 15 4.46 -19.50 -14.72
CA ALA A 15 5.48 -19.95 -15.67
C ALA A 15 6.91 -19.44 -15.32
N LYS A 16 7.03 -18.39 -14.52
CA LYS A 16 8.31 -17.78 -14.15
C LYS A 16 8.91 -18.32 -12.85
N ASP A 17 8.07 -18.80 -11.94
CA ASP A 17 8.52 -19.26 -10.63
C ASP A 17 7.58 -20.36 -10.11
N GLU A 18 8.11 -21.59 -9.92
CA GLU A 18 7.34 -22.76 -9.45
C GLU A 18 6.74 -22.56 -8.04
N ARG A 19 7.42 -21.80 -7.17
CA ARG A 19 6.91 -21.50 -5.82
C ARG A 19 5.76 -20.52 -5.88
N MET A 20 5.88 -19.53 -6.79
CA MET A 20 4.78 -18.63 -7.06
C MET A 20 3.57 -19.38 -7.63
N ALA A 21 3.80 -20.32 -8.55
CA ALA A 21 2.76 -21.20 -9.08
C ALA A 21 2.04 -21.97 -7.96
N ALA A 22 2.80 -22.54 -6.99
CA ALA A 22 2.23 -23.23 -5.85
C ALA A 22 1.39 -22.31 -4.95
N VAL A 23 1.86 -21.08 -4.71
CA VAL A 23 1.12 -20.08 -3.93
C VAL A 23 -0.18 -19.67 -4.63
N ILE A 24 -0.12 -19.39 -5.93
CA ILE A 24 -1.29 -19.04 -6.74
C ILE A 24 -2.31 -20.18 -6.74
N ALA A 25 -1.87 -21.40 -6.94
CA ALA A 25 -2.75 -22.59 -6.92
C ALA A 25 -3.41 -22.80 -5.55
N GLN A 26 -2.70 -22.53 -4.46
CA GLN A 26 -3.23 -22.67 -3.10
C GLN A 26 -4.17 -21.51 -2.71
N ALA A 27 -3.85 -20.28 -3.09
CA ALA A 27 -4.62 -19.09 -2.76
C ALA A 27 -5.90 -18.98 -3.59
N GLY A 28 -5.86 -19.44 -4.85
CA GLY A 28 -6.92 -19.23 -5.83
C GLY A 28 -7.05 -17.75 -6.22
N HIS A 29 -8.20 -17.42 -6.82
CA HIS A 29 -8.51 -16.02 -7.14
C HIS A 29 -8.84 -15.24 -5.86
N ILE A 30 -8.18 -14.09 -5.66
CA ILE A 30 -8.37 -13.23 -4.50
C ILE A 30 -9.05 -11.94 -4.94
N GLU A 31 -10.26 -11.71 -4.45
CA GLU A 31 -10.97 -10.46 -4.65
C GLU A 31 -10.48 -9.42 -3.63
N ARG A 32 -9.89 -8.34 -4.13
CA ARG A 32 -9.45 -7.21 -3.32
C ARG A 32 -10.29 -5.98 -3.65
N GLU A 33 -11.07 -5.50 -2.69
CA GLU A 33 -11.82 -4.25 -2.87
C GLU A 33 -10.89 -3.06 -3.12
N VAL A 34 -11.28 -2.22 -4.06
CA VAL A 34 -10.60 -0.99 -4.43
C VAL A 34 -11.56 0.20 -4.31
N ASP A 35 -11.03 1.32 -3.89
CA ASP A 35 -11.73 2.61 -3.86
C ASP A 35 -11.18 3.48 -5.00
N THR A 36 -12.00 3.75 -6.00
CA THR A 36 -11.59 4.52 -7.18
C THR A 36 -11.71 6.03 -7.00
N ASP A 37 -12.22 6.49 -5.87
CA ASP A 37 -12.20 7.90 -5.50
C ASP A 37 -10.89 8.23 -4.78
N LEU A 38 -10.05 9.05 -5.41
CA LEU A 38 -8.71 9.35 -4.92
C LEU A 38 -8.74 10.15 -3.60
N PHE A 39 -9.69 11.09 -3.45
CA PHE A 39 -9.83 11.83 -2.19
C PHE A 39 -10.20 10.88 -1.05
N SER A 40 -11.25 10.10 -1.26
CA SER A 40 -11.72 9.08 -0.32
C SER A 40 -10.63 8.10 0.06
N ALA A 41 -9.86 7.59 -0.92
CA ALA A 41 -8.76 6.66 -0.69
C ALA A 41 -7.65 7.26 0.19
N VAL A 42 -7.21 8.49 -0.08
CA VAL A 42 -6.21 9.18 0.75
C VAL A 42 -6.71 9.33 2.19
N VAL A 43 -7.94 9.83 2.37
CA VAL A 43 -8.54 9.98 3.70
C VAL A 43 -8.67 8.65 4.43
N HIS A 44 -9.14 7.60 3.73
CA HIS A 44 -9.27 6.25 4.29
C HIS A 44 -7.93 5.67 4.75
N HIS A 45 -6.85 5.89 3.98
CA HIS A 45 -5.51 5.47 4.38
C HIS A 45 -5.02 6.25 5.61
N ILE A 46 -5.20 7.57 5.70
CA ILE A 46 -4.83 8.36 6.88
C ILE A 46 -5.60 7.87 8.13
N VAL A 47 -6.90 7.63 8.01
CA VAL A 47 -7.73 7.09 9.10
C VAL A 47 -7.19 5.76 9.59
N GLY A 48 -6.80 4.86 8.69
CA GLY A 48 -6.35 3.50 9.00
C GLY A 48 -4.97 3.38 9.64
N GLN A 49 -4.15 4.43 9.64
CA GLN A 49 -2.78 4.36 10.16
C GLN A 49 -2.74 3.98 11.64
N GLN A 50 -1.89 3.00 11.99
CA GLN A 50 -1.60 2.57 13.37
C GLN A 50 -2.84 2.13 14.18
N ILE A 51 -3.90 1.68 13.53
CA ILE A 51 -5.09 1.12 14.17
C ILE A 51 -5.48 -0.21 13.52
N SER A 52 -6.33 -0.99 14.18
CA SER A 52 -6.83 -2.24 13.60
C SER A 52 -7.82 -1.96 12.47
N THR A 53 -7.92 -2.90 11.53
CA THR A 53 -8.90 -2.84 10.42
C THR A 53 -10.33 -2.66 10.93
N LYS A 54 -10.69 -3.30 12.07
CA LYS A 54 -12.00 -3.15 12.68
C LYS A 54 -12.26 -1.72 13.17
N ALA A 55 -11.26 -1.10 13.80
CA ALA A 55 -11.36 0.29 14.26
C ALA A 55 -11.47 1.26 13.08
N GLN A 56 -10.66 1.06 12.04
CA GLN A 56 -10.74 1.84 10.80
C GLN A 56 -12.13 1.75 10.16
N ALA A 57 -12.67 0.54 10.00
CA ALA A 57 -14.01 0.32 9.44
C ALA A 57 -15.11 1.03 10.26
N THR A 58 -14.96 1.07 11.59
CA THR A 58 -15.90 1.77 12.48
C THR A 58 -15.86 3.27 12.27
N ILE A 59 -14.67 3.86 12.22
CA ILE A 59 -14.50 5.31 11.98
C ILE A 59 -14.99 5.67 10.59
N TRP A 60 -14.60 4.89 9.59
CA TRP A 60 -15.01 5.10 8.21
C TRP A 60 -16.53 5.03 8.02
N LYS A 61 -17.18 4.07 8.67
CA LYS A 61 -18.64 3.98 8.67
C LYS A 61 -19.28 5.24 9.25
N ARG A 62 -18.81 5.76 10.39
CA ARG A 62 -19.33 6.99 11.01
C ARG A 62 -19.18 8.20 10.09
N MET A 63 -18.05 8.32 9.39
CA MET A 63 -17.83 9.39 8.42
C MET A 63 -18.84 9.29 7.26
N ARG A 64 -19.05 8.10 6.71
CA ARG A 64 -20.01 7.89 5.62
C ARG A 64 -21.45 8.09 6.07
N ASP A 65 -21.81 7.67 7.28
CA ASP A 65 -23.16 7.87 7.82
C ASP A 65 -23.47 9.36 8.00
N GLU A 66 -22.48 10.19 8.32
CA GLU A 66 -22.61 11.65 8.51
C GLU A 66 -22.60 12.41 7.19
N PHE A 67 -21.64 12.10 6.31
CA PHE A 67 -21.38 12.89 5.11
C PHE A 67 -22.09 12.34 3.85
N GLY A 68 -22.47 11.06 3.85
CA GLY A 68 -22.84 10.35 2.62
C GLY A 68 -21.65 10.13 1.72
N VAL A 69 -21.16 11.19 1.08
CA VAL A 69 -19.91 11.21 0.30
C VAL A 69 -18.83 11.89 1.12
N VAL A 70 -17.65 11.28 1.18
CA VAL A 70 -16.49 11.84 1.87
C VAL A 70 -15.64 12.61 0.85
N ASP A 71 -15.93 13.90 0.69
CA ASP A 71 -15.22 14.82 -0.20
C ASP A 71 -14.58 16.00 0.57
N ALA A 72 -13.88 16.85 -0.13
CA ALA A 72 -13.18 18.00 0.45
C ALA A 72 -14.16 18.98 1.12
N ALA A 73 -15.31 19.25 0.50
CA ALA A 73 -16.30 20.18 1.02
C ALA A 73 -16.92 19.67 2.33
N ALA A 74 -17.29 18.39 2.40
CA ALA A 74 -17.84 17.75 3.61
C ALA A 74 -16.81 17.78 4.76
N VAL A 75 -15.54 17.47 4.47
CA VAL A 75 -14.44 17.50 5.44
C VAL A 75 -14.22 18.91 5.99
N LEU A 76 -14.18 19.92 5.13
CA LEU A 76 -13.96 21.32 5.55
C LEU A 76 -15.17 21.87 6.31
N GLY A 77 -16.38 21.52 5.89
CA GLY A 77 -17.62 21.90 6.58
C GLY A 77 -17.72 21.32 7.99
N ALA A 78 -17.21 20.11 8.19
CA ALA A 78 -17.22 19.46 9.50
C ALA A 78 -16.18 20.04 10.48
N GLY A 79 -15.00 20.35 9.99
CA GLY A 79 -13.89 20.82 10.82
C GLY A 79 -13.19 19.72 11.62
N VAL A 80 -12.06 20.11 12.25
CA VAL A 80 -11.15 19.17 12.93
C VAL A 80 -11.80 18.47 14.12
N GLU A 81 -12.57 19.18 14.93
CA GLU A 81 -13.23 18.66 16.14
C GLU A 81 -14.27 17.61 15.80
N LYS A 82 -15.08 17.84 14.77
CA LYS A 82 -16.06 16.87 14.29
C LYS A 82 -15.38 15.61 13.74
N LEU A 83 -14.33 15.76 12.93
CA LEU A 83 -13.56 14.62 12.43
C LEU A 83 -12.96 13.79 13.59
N GLN A 84 -12.40 14.46 14.60
CA GLN A 84 -11.87 13.78 15.78
C GLN A 84 -12.97 13.01 16.52
N SER A 85 -14.19 13.53 16.60
CA SER A 85 -15.32 12.89 17.30
C SER A 85 -15.72 11.55 16.69
N PHE A 86 -15.34 11.24 15.45
CA PHE A 86 -15.55 9.92 14.84
C PHE A 86 -14.62 8.85 15.43
N GLY A 87 -13.58 9.25 16.20
CA GLY A 87 -12.68 8.35 16.90
C GLY A 87 -11.25 8.30 16.36
N MET A 88 -10.87 9.26 15.55
CA MET A 88 -9.48 9.44 15.12
C MET A 88 -8.74 10.42 16.05
N THR A 89 -7.41 10.49 15.94
CA THR A 89 -6.61 11.47 16.67
C THR A 89 -6.74 12.86 16.04
N PHE A 90 -6.56 13.93 16.81
CA PHE A 90 -6.52 15.30 16.29
C PHE A 90 -5.52 15.47 15.15
N ARG A 91 -4.35 14.85 15.28
CA ARG A 91 -3.31 14.89 14.25
C ARG A 91 -3.79 14.34 12.89
N LYS A 92 -4.56 13.24 12.90
CA LYS A 92 -5.16 12.70 11.66
C LYS A 92 -6.24 13.63 11.11
N ALA A 93 -7.10 14.16 11.99
CA ALA A 93 -8.11 15.14 11.60
C ALA A 93 -7.49 16.38 10.96
N GLU A 94 -6.39 16.90 11.51
CA GLU A 94 -5.63 18.01 10.94
C GLU A 94 -5.04 17.69 9.57
N TYR A 95 -4.46 16.47 9.40
CA TYR A 95 -3.93 16.05 8.11
C TYR A 95 -5.00 15.94 7.03
N ILE A 96 -6.15 15.39 7.38
CA ILE A 96 -7.31 15.28 6.48
C ILE A 96 -7.85 16.66 6.11
N THR A 97 -7.96 17.58 7.08
CA THR A 97 -8.40 18.95 6.84
C THR A 97 -7.40 19.74 5.99
N ASP A 98 -6.07 19.56 6.21
CA ASP A 98 -5.02 20.19 5.41
C ASP A 98 -5.09 19.70 3.96
N PHE A 99 -5.28 18.41 3.75
CA PHE A 99 -5.45 17.81 2.42
C PHE A 99 -6.69 18.39 1.72
N ALA A 100 -7.85 18.40 2.38
CA ALA A 100 -9.08 18.96 1.83
C ALA A 100 -8.91 20.44 1.44
N ARG A 101 -8.19 21.23 2.25
CA ARG A 101 -7.89 22.64 1.95
C ARG A 101 -7.02 22.79 0.71
N LYS A 102 -6.01 21.92 0.54
CA LYS A 102 -5.14 21.95 -0.65
C LYS A 102 -5.91 21.63 -1.94
N ILE A 103 -6.93 20.76 -1.86
CA ILE A 103 -7.81 20.48 -3.00
C ILE A 103 -8.66 21.71 -3.33
N GLU A 104 -9.35 22.29 -2.34
CA GLU A 104 -10.23 23.45 -2.55
C GLU A 104 -9.48 24.69 -3.03
N SER A 105 -8.22 24.87 -2.60
CA SER A 105 -7.38 25.97 -3.05
C SER A 105 -6.74 25.74 -4.43
N GLY A 106 -6.83 24.53 -4.99
CA GLY A 106 -6.14 24.15 -6.24
C GLY A 106 -4.63 23.94 -6.06
N GLU A 107 -4.12 23.90 -4.83
CA GLU A 107 -2.70 23.61 -4.55
C GLU A 107 -2.36 22.15 -4.86
N PHE A 108 -3.33 21.24 -4.78
CA PHE A 108 -3.19 19.85 -5.12
C PHE A 108 -4.22 19.43 -6.19
N ASP A 109 -3.71 18.98 -7.34
CA ASP A 109 -4.53 18.58 -8.49
C ASP A 109 -4.81 17.07 -8.47
N LEU A 110 -5.99 16.69 -7.93
CA LEU A 110 -6.43 15.29 -7.87
C LEU A 110 -6.58 14.64 -9.24
N GLU A 111 -7.06 15.37 -10.25
CA GLU A 111 -7.25 14.83 -11.58
C GLU A 111 -5.92 14.64 -12.29
N GLY A 112 -5.02 15.60 -12.14
CA GLY A 112 -3.69 15.54 -12.72
C GLY A 112 -2.86 14.36 -12.22
N ILE A 113 -3.03 13.92 -10.98
CA ILE A 113 -2.34 12.73 -10.43
C ILE A 113 -2.60 11.47 -11.28
N TRP A 114 -3.80 11.30 -11.82
CA TRP A 114 -4.15 10.15 -12.66
C TRP A 114 -3.33 10.08 -13.95
N GLN A 115 -2.85 11.20 -14.44
CA GLN A 115 -2.09 11.30 -15.71
C GLN A 115 -0.57 11.26 -15.48
N ARG A 116 -0.11 11.35 -14.23
CA ARG A 116 1.32 11.38 -13.95
C ARG A 116 1.96 9.99 -14.00
N PRO A 117 3.25 9.89 -14.35
CA PRO A 117 4.04 8.68 -14.13
C PRO A 117 4.06 8.25 -12.66
N ASP A 118 4.24 6.96 -12.39
CA ASP A 118 4.14 6.39 -11.03
C ASP A 118 5.08 7.05 -10.03
N ASP A 119 6.32 7.32 -10.42
CA ASP A 119 7.32 7.95 -9.56
C ASP A 119 7.00 9.42 -9.23
N GLU A 120 6.37 10.14 -10.14
CA GLU A 120 5.88 11.50 -9.91
C GLU A 120 4.64 11.49 -9.00
N ALA A 121 3.68 10.62 -9.28
CA ALA A 121 2.48 10.47 -8.47
C ALA A 121 2.83 10.07 -7.01
N ILE A 122 3.77 9.12 -6.82
CA ILE A 122 4.26 8.75 -5.49
C ILE A 122 4.90 9.94 -4.79
N ARG A 123 5.71 10.73 -5.50
CA ARG A 123 6.39 11.91 -4.93
C ARG A 123 5.38 12.97 -4.49
N GLU A 124 4.39 13.27 -5.30
CA GLU A 124 3.36 14.26 -4.98
C GLU A 124 2.47 13.80 -3.83
N LEU A 125 1.97 12.57 -3.87
CA LEU A 125 1.16 12.03 -2.79
C LEU A 125 1.94 11.96 -1.47
N SER A 126 3.22 11.57 -1.51
CA SER A 126 4.06 11.52 -0.30
C SER A 126 4.46 12.90 0.23
N GLY A 127 4.25 13.97 -0.52
CA GLY A 127 4.36 15.36 -0.06
C GLY A 127 3.18 15.81 0.83
N LEU A 128 2.08 15.05 0.87
CA LEU A 128 0.94 15.33 1.73
C LEU A 128 1.27 14.96 3.18
N LYS A 129 0.81 15.80 4.13
CA LYS A 129 0.98 15.50 5.55
C LYS A 129 0.31 14.19 5.94
N GLY A 130 1.06 13.30 6.55
CA GLY A 130 0.57 11.99 6.97
C GLY A 130 0.57 10.92 5.88
N VAL A 131 0.99 11.22 4.67
CA VAL A 131 1.15 10.26 3.58
C VAL A 131 2.64 9.99 3.35
N GLY A 132 3.09 8.77 3.63
CA GLY A 132 4.45 8.33 3.31
C GLY A 132 4.50 7.61 1.97
N VAL A 133 5.71 7.30 1.49
CA VAL A 133 5.93 6.57 0.23
C VAL A 133 5.13 5.27 0.17
N TRP A 134 5.16 4.46 1.23
CA TRP A 134 4.36 3.22 1.29
C TRP A 134 2.85 3.48 1.13
N THR A 135 2.32 4.54 1.78
CA THR A 135 0.90 4.91 1.65
C THR A 135 0.58 5.35 0.21
N ALA A 136 1.46 6.13 -0.41
CA ALA A 136 1.32 6.55 -1.80
C ALA A 136 1.31 5.33 -2.75
N GLU A 137 2.23 4.37 -2.57
CA GLU A 137 2.26 3.12 -3.33
C GLU A 137 0.96 2.31 -3.16
N MET A 138 0.40 2.24 -1.94
CA MET A 138 -0.89 1.58 -1.71
C MET A 138 -2.06 2.30 -2.39
N ILE A 139 -2.04 3.62 -2.47
CA ILE A 139 -3.03 4.40 -3.22
C ILE A 139 -2.92 4.12 -4.72
N LEU A 140 -1.71 4.11 -5.28
CA LEU A 140 -1.51 3.76 -6.69
C LEU A 140 -2.02 2.35 -7.00
N LEU A 141 -1.77 1.39 -6.12
CA LEU A 141 -2.22 0.00 -6.29
C LEU A 141 -3.75 -0.13 -6.14
N PHE A 142 -4.31 0.33 -5.02
CA PHE A 142 -5.68 -0.01 -4.62
C PHE A 142 -6.72 1.08 -4.89
N CYS A 143 -6.29 2.26 -5.38
CA CYS A 143 -7.20 3.26 -5.91
C CYS A 143 -7.02 3.41 -7.41
N MET A 144 -5.80 3.67 -7.86
CA MET A 144 -5.52 3.91 -9.27
C MET A 144 -5.31 2.63 -10.08
N GLN A 145 -5.21 1.47 -9.44
CA GLN A 145 -4.99 0.15 -10.05
C GLN A 145 -3.78 0.11 -10.98
N ARG A 146 -2.68 0.79 -10.58
CA ARG A 146 -1.44 0.82 -11.35
C ARG A 146 -0.74 -0.55 -11.28
N PRO A 147 -0.54 -1.25 -12.43
CA PRO A 147 -0.09 -2.65 -12.41
C PRO A 147 1.41 -2.80 -12.10
N ASP A 148 2.22 -1.78 -12.34
CA ASP A 148 3.68 -1.85 -12.23
C ASP A 148 4.23 -1.29 -10.91
N VAL A 149 3.36 -0.93 -9.97
CA VAL A 149 3.77 -0.44 -8.65
C VAL A 149 4.08 -1.62 -7.73
N PHE A 150 5.27 -1.62 -7.16
CA PHE A 150 5.72 -2.65 -6.22
C PHE A 150 6.31 -2.02 -4.95
N SER A 151 5.68 -2.27 -3.81
CA SER A 151 6.11 -1.74 -2.53
C SER A 151 7.21 -2.59 -1.89
N TYR A 152 8.46 -2.16 -2.05
CA TYR A 152 9.63 -2.87 -1.51
C TYR A 152 9.71 -2.85 0.01
N ASP A 153 9.15 -1.83 0.64
CA ASP A 153 9.17 -1.64 2.09
C ASP A 153 7.97 -2.26 2.80
N ASP A 154 7.03 -2.85 2.05
CA ASP A 154 5.90 -3.57 2.63
C ASP A 154 6.33 -4.86 3.32
N LEU A 155 6.08 -4.95 4.63
CA LEU A 155 6.49 -6.09 5.46
C LEU A 155 5.81 -7.40 5.05
N ALA A 156 4.57 -7.36 4.56
CA ALA A 156 3.85 -8.55 4.13
C ALA A 156 4.46 -9.08 2.82
N ILE A 157 4.77 -8.18 1.88
CA ILE A 157 5.47 -8.51 0.64
C ILE A 157 6.87 -9.05 0.95
N GLN A 158 7.64 -8.39 1.82
CA GLN A 158 8.98 -8.86 2.20
C GLN A 158 8.96 -10.26 2.84
N ARG A 159 7.99 -10.53 3.72
CA ARG A 159 7.81 -11.84 4.36
C ARG A 159 7.36 -12.90 3.35
N GLY A 160 6.43 -12.56 2.45
CA GLY A 160 5.96 -13.44 1.39
C GLY A 160 7.09 -13.79 0.42
N CYS A 161 7.85 -12.82 -0.06
CA CYS A 161 9.03 -13.06 -0.90
C CYS A 161 10.11 -13.85 -0.17
N GLY A 162 10.34 -13.60 1.14
CA GLY A 162 11.26 -14.37 1.97
C GLY A 162 10.86 -15.85 2.03
N TRP A 163 9.58 -16.14 2.16
CA TRP A 163 9.05 -17.51 2.15
C TRP A 163 9.23 -18.20 0.78
N CYS A 164 8.97 -17.49 -0.31
CA CYS A 164 9.16 -17.99 -1.67
C CYS A 164 10.64 -18.24 -2.00
N THR A 165 11.58 -17.50 -1.38
CA THR A 165 13.01 -17.56 -1.72
C THR A 165 13.86 -18.42 -0.77
N THR A 166 13.40 -18.74 0.45
CA THR A 166 14.14 -19.57 1.41
C THR A 166 13.86 -21.05 1.19
N THR A 167 14.91 -21.76 0.86
CA THR A 167 14.97 -23.23 0.77
C THR A 167 14.79 -23.89 2.15
N GLU A 168 14.00 -24.95 2.19
CA GLU A 168 14.13 -26.16 3.03
C GLU A 168 13.53 -26.23 4.44
N LYS A 169 12.99 -25.24 5.10
CA LYS A 169 12.42 -25.51 6.46
C LYS A 169 11.22 -24.66 6.86
N SER A 170 10.15 -24.62 6.07
CA SER A 170 8.86 -24.26 6.68
C SER A 170 7.69 -24.91 5.93
N THR A 171 7.37 -26.11 6.35
CA THR A 171 6.03 -26.70 6.17
C THR A 171 5.02 -25.96 7.07
N GLY A 172 5.02 -24.65 7.00
CA GLY A 172 4.09 -23.79 7.74
C GLY A 172 3.02 -23.24 6.81
N ASN A 173 1.78 -23.42 7.17
CA ASN A 173 0.62 -22.85 6.50
C ASN A 173 0.88 -21.41 6.07
N CYS A 174 0.98 -21.17 4.77
CA CYS A 174 0.90 -19.83 4.20
C CYS A 174 -0.48 -19.28 4.58
N SER A 175 -0.54 -18.36 5.52
CA SER A 175 -1.81 -17.81 5.95
C SER A 175 -2.44 -17.01 4.80
N LYS A 176 -3.79 -16.99 4.73
CA LYS A 176 -4.54 -16.19 3.73
C LYS A 176 -4.12 -14.71 3.74
N SER A 177 -3.62 -14.20 4.88
CA SER A 177 -3.07 -12.84 5.01
C SER A 177 -1.76 -12.64 4.24
N THR A 178 -0.91 -13.68 4.15
CA THR A 178 0.34 -13.63 3.37
C THR A 178 0.03 -13.68 1.87
N ALA A 179 -0.95 -14.49 1.47
CA ALA A 179 -1.43 -14.54 0.08
C ALA A 179 -2.07 -13.21 -0.35
N ALA A 180 -2.82 -12.53 0.54
CA ALA A 180 -3.40 -11.20 0.28
C ALA A 180 -2.31 -10.13 0.10
N GLY A 181 -1.14 -10.27 0.75
CA GLY A 181 0.03 -9.40 0.54
C GLY A 181 0.75 -9.67 -0.80
N LEU A 182 0.49 -10.80 -1.46
CA LEU A 182 1.05 -11.16 -2.76
C LEU A 182 0.16 -10.75 -3.94
N VAL A 183 -1.04 -10.23 -3.70
CA VAL A 183 -1.95 -9.74 -4.76
C VAL A 183 -1.28 -8.68 -5.67
N PRO A 184 -0.48 -7.73 -5.16
CA PRO A 184 0.28 -6.83 -6.02
C PRO A 184 1.27 -7.55 -6.95
N ILE A 185 1.81 -8.70 -6.51
CA ILE A 185 2.73 -9.51 -7.31
C ILE A 185 1.97 -10.25 -8.42
N ALA A 186 0.72 -10.64 -8.20
CA ALA A 186 -0.14 -11.24 -9.20
C ALA A 186 -0.58 -10.23 -10.30
N ALA A 187 -0.58 -8.94 -9.98
CA ALA A 187 -0.84 -7.85 -10.93
C ALA A 187 0.40 -7.41 -11.72
N TRP A 188 1.53 -8.08 -11.58
CA TRP A 188 2.78 -7.72 -12.24
C TRP A 188 2.77 -8.09 -13.73
N PRO A 189 2.64 -7.13 -14.64
CA PRO A 189 2.62 -7.42 -16.06
C PRO A 189 4.02 -7.72 -16.60
N ALA A 190 4.03 -8.32 -17.78
CA ALA A 190 5.22 -8.68 -18.55
C ALA A 190 6.03 -7.49 -19.07
N SER A 191 5.89 -6.29 -18.50
CA SER A 191 6.57 -5.10 -18.95
C SER A 191 8.07 -5.12 -18.66
N THR A 192 8.84 -4.40 -19.48
CA THR A 192 10.29 -4.27 -19.34
C THR A 192 10.71 -3.61 -18.03
N SER A 193 9.82 -2.82 -17.41
CA SER A 193 10.05 -2.17 -16.11
C SER A 193 10.13 -3.19 -14.95
N GLY A 194 9.31 -4.24 -14.98
CA GLY A 194 9.34 -5.31 -13.99
C GLY A 194 10.69 -6.03 -13.89
N ARG A 195 11.43 -6.15 -15.02
CA ARG A 195 12.80 -6.70 -15.01
C ARG A 195 13.81 -5.79 -14.34
N GLN A 196 13.68 -4.48 -14.51
CA GLN A 196 14.57 -3.50 -13.88
C GLN A 196 14.31 -3.39 -12.37
N GLN A 197 13.06 -3.53 -11.94
CA GLN A 197 12.67 -3.52 -10.53
C GLN A 197 13.14 -4.78 -9.81
N ALA A 198 13.03 -5.96 -10.42
CA ALA A 198 13.60 -7.20 -9.86
C ALA A 198 15.13 -7.15 -9.71
N ALA A 199 15.83 -6.45 -10.61
CA ALA A 199 17.26 -6.21 -10.51
C ALA A 199 17.61 -5.26 -9.34
N ARG A 200 16.81 -4.24 -9.07
CA ARG A 200 16.96 -3.34 -7.91
C ARG A 200 16.79 -4.07 -6.57
N CYS A 201 15.84 -5.00 -6.48
CA CYS A 201 15.64 -5.84 -5.30
C CYS A 201 16.87 -6.70 -4.97
N ARG A 202 17.62 -7.16 -6.00
CA ARG A 202 18.90 -7.87 -5.82
C ARG A 202 20.03 -6.91 -5.40
N ALA A 203 20.08 -5.72 -5.97
CA ALA A 203 21.15 -4.74 -5.68
C ALA A 203 21.06 -4.17 -4.25
N SER A 204 19.87 -3.94 -3.72
CA SER A 204 19.69 -3.44 -2.35
C SER A 204 20.11 -4.43 -1.25
N ARG A 205 20.14 -5.74 -1.55
CA ARG A 205 20.66 -6.78 -0.64
C ARG A 205 22.18 -6.80 -0.51
N THR A 206 22.91 -6.37 -1.56
CA THR A 206 24.39 -6.42 -1.56
C THR A 206 25.03 -5.24 -0.82
N THR A 207 24.31 -4.18 -0.51
CA THR A 207 24.84 -2.98 0.15
C THR A 207 24.70 -2.94 1.67
N ARG A 208 24.01 -3.90 2.31
CA ARG A 208 24.01 -4.03 3.77
C ARG A 208 25.31 -4.70 4.24
N ARG A 209 26.35 -3.90 4.46
CA ARG A 209 27.56 -4.32 5.19
C ARG A 209 27.17 -4.90 6.55
N PRO A 210 27.71 -6.07 6.95
CA PRO A 210 27.51 -6.58 8.30
C PRO A 210 28.15 -5.61 9.29
N LYS A 211 27.41 -5.18 10.31
CA LYS A 211 27.96 -4.40 11.42
C LYS A 211 29.02 -5.25 12.10
N SER A 212 30.28 -4.79 12.08
CA SER A 212 31.39 -5.39 12.80
C SER A 212 31.03 -5.49 14.29
N ARG A 213 31.04 -6.69 14.82
CA ARG A 213 31.00 -6.97 16.27
C ARG A 213 32.24 -6.33 16.89
N LYS A 214 32.08 -5.24 17.62
CA LYS A 214 33.12 -4.73 18.52
C LYS A 214 33.38 -5.80 19.57
N GLY A 215 34.61 -6.28 19.60
CA GLY A 215 35.11 -7.20 20.61
C GLY A 215 34.94 -6.62 22.02
N ARG A 216 34.45 -7.46 22.93
CA ARG A 216 34.55 -7.18 24.36
C ARG A 216 36.00 -7.43 24.76
N GLY A 217 36.66 -6.37 25.23
CA GLY A 217 37.93 -6.50 25.91
C GLY A 217 37.73 -7.20 27.24
N GLU A 218 38.58 -8.16 27.55
CA GLU A 218 38.73 -8.72 28.90
C GLU A 218 39.46 -7.68 29.75
N PRO A 219 39.07 -7.54 31.04
CA PRO A 219 39.87 -6.79 32.03
C PRO A 219 41.01 -7.65 32.60
N PRO A 220 42.01 -7.03 33.18
CA PRO A 220 43.23 -7.69 33.65
C PRO A 220 43.05 -8.58 34.88
#